data_ca92b3fd718e58be9fadd5a6baee6ba0
#
_entry.id   ca92b3fd718e58be9fadd5a6baee6ba0
#
_cell.length_a   1.000
_cell.length_b   1.000
_cell.length_c   1.000
_cell.angle_alpha   90.00
_cell.angle_beta   90.00
_cell.angle_gamma   90.00
#
_symmetry.space_group_name_H-M   'P 1'
#
loop_
_entity.id
_entity.type
_entity.pdbx_description
1 polymer ?
#
loop_
_entity_poly.entity_id
_entity_poly.type
_entity_poly.pdbx_seq_one_letter_code
_entity_poly.pdbx_strand_id
1 'polypeptide(L)'
;MKRLFPCLLLLAFLLAGCRMPQAAVSSTATTAAAPSLVGVWVNAGQYSEGRDFVETMTLRGDGSVTVHLDYQGKDYATLEGRWTAENGVLSVDFTDHNTKDRTYSYALSGTTLTLTGDGKDVTYQQQN
;
A
#
# COMPACT_ATOMS: atom_id res chain seq x y z
N MET A 1 -45.18 4.15 67.49
CA MET A 1 -45.68 3.20 66.89
C MET A 1 -45.26 3.10 65.58
N LYS A 2 -44.68 2.29 65.18
CA LYS A 2 -44.70 1.71 64.09
C LYS A 2 -44.17 1.99 62.96
N ARG A 3 -43.44 1.45 62.47
CA ARG A 3 -43.33 0.74 61.48
C ARG A 3 -42.69 1.04 60.40
N LEU A 4 -41.83 0.65 59.97
CA LEU A 4 -41.60 -0.23 59.27
C LEU A 4 -41.53 -0.30 58.01
N PHE A 5 -40.71 -0.54 57.35
CA PHE A 5 -40.67 -1.07 56.26
C PHE A 5 -39.61 -1.20 55.53
N PRO A 6 -39.36 -2.04 55.17
CA PRO A 6 -38.28 -2.37 54.40
C PRO A 6 -38.61 -2.54 53.06
N CYS A 7 -37.90 -2.30 52.38
CA CYS A 7 -37.98 -2.65 51.12
C CYS A 7 -36.81 -2.59 50.41
N LEU A 8 -36.31 -3.26 50.36
CA LEU A 8 -35.96 -4.20 49.81
C LEU A 8 -36.04 -4.38 48.46
N LEU A 9 -35.30 -4.33 47.81
CA LEU A 9 -35.25 -4.71 46.64
C LEU A 9 -34.33 -4.45 45.84
N LEU A 10 -33.60 -4.93 45.66
CA LEU A 10 -33.42 -5.77 44.99
C LEU A 10 -33.34 -5.74 43.70
N LEU A 11 -32.62 -5.38 43.23
CA LEU A 11 -32.55 -5.46 42.04
C LEU A 11 -31.40 -5.67 41.44
N ALA A 12 -31.07 -6.28 41.39
CA ALA A 12 -30.32 -6.93 40.85
C ALA A 12 -30.21 -7.01 39.47
N PHE A 13 -29.86 -6.69 38.92
CA PHE A 13 -29.66 -6.82 37.74
C PHE A 13 -28.73 -6.75 37.02
N LEU A 14 -28.52 -7.12 36.85
CA LEU A 14 -28.29 -7.39 36.10
C LEU A 14 -27.87 -7.37 35.04
N LEU A 15 -27.49 -7.33 34.79
CA LEU A 15 -27.02 -7.22 33.96
C LEU A 15 -26.16 -7.48 33.23
N ALA A 16 -25.97 -7.78 33.27
CA ALA A 16 -25.30 -8.24 32.81
C ALA A 16 -25.09 -8.41 31.62
N GLY A 17 -25.13 -8.49 31.21
CA GLY A 17 -24.99 -8.79 30.15
C GLY A 17 -24.30 -8.38 29.19
N CYS A 18 -23.95 -7.97 29.12
CA CYS A 18 -23.54 -7.49 28.19
C CYS A 18 -22.41 -7.59 27.63
N ARG A 19 -22.05 -8.06 27.45
CA ARG A 19 -20.97 -8.00 26.88
C ARG A 19 -20.74 -8.55 25.80
N MET A 20 -20.77 -8.47 25.20
CA MET A 20 -20.45 -8.85 24.25
C MET A 20 -19.76 -8.61 23.35
N PRO A 21 -19.58 -8.58 23.05
CA PRO A 21 -18.92 -8.45 22.29
C PRO A 21 -18.53 -8.25 21.36
N GLN A 22 -18.43 -8.13 21.25
CA GLN A 22 -18.05 -7.89 20.52
C GLN A 22 -17.28 -8.01 19.79
N ALA A 23 -17.09 -8.13 19.91
CA ALA A 23 -16.39 -8.25 19.35
C ALA A 23 -16.08 -8.54 18.32
N ALA A 24 -16.31 -8.75 18.08
CA ALA A 24 -16.10 -9.04 17.26
C ALA A 24 -15.59 -8.83 16.34
N VAL A 25 -15.48 -8.74 16.37
CA VAL A 25 -15.08 -8.60 15.67
C VAL A 25 -14.68 -8.45 14.74
N SER A 26 -14.69 -8.45 14.64
CA SER A 26 -14.32 -8.29 13.89
C SER A 26 -13.96 -8.18 12.96
N SER A 27 -14.10 -8.22 12.92
CA SER A 27 -13.89 -8.05 12.18
C SER A 27 -13.18 -8.05 11.34
N THR A 28 -12.90 -7.74 11.49
CA THR A 28 -12.10 -7.89 11.11
C THR A 28 -11.84 -8.31 10.03
N ALA A 29 -11.87 -8.68 10.03
CA ALA A 29 -11.71 -9.39 9.12
C ALA A 29 -11.76 -8.96 7.94
N THR A 30 -12.31 -8.36 7.79
CA THR A 30 -12.56 -7.92 6.74
C THR A 30 -11.67 -7.30 6.08
N THR A 31 -10.75 -7.35 6.32
CA THR A 31 -9.84 -6.78 5.65
C THR A 31 -9.87 -7.15 4.32
N ALA A 32 -10.36 -6.40 3.56
CA ALA A 32 -10.18 -6.50 2.17
C ALA A 32 -8.71 -6.47 1.97
N ALA A 33 -8.18 -7.40 1.30
CA ALA A 33 -6.79 -7.39 0.97
C ALA A 33 -6.49 -6.09 0.24
N ALA A 34 -5.53 -5.36 0.71
CA ALA A 34 -5.09 -4.18 0.01
C ALA A 34 -4.70 -4.57 -1.41
N PRO A 35 -5.03 -3.75 -2.39
CA PRO A 35 -4.65 -4.05 -3.77
C PRO A 35 -3.15 -4.26 -3.83
N SER A 36 -2.77 -5.36 -4.44
CA SER A 36 -1.37 -5.74 -4.50
C SER A 36 -0.62 -4.88 -5.50
N LEU A 37 0.50 -4.35 -5.09
CA LEU A 37 1.44 -3.70 -6.01
C LEU A 37 2.32 -4.71 -6.74
N VAL A 38 2.24 -5.98 -6.38
CA VAL A 38 3.01 -7.02 -7.05
C VAL A 38 2.59 -7.10 -8.51
N GLY A 39 3.56 -7.00 -9.41
CA GLY A 39 3.30 -7.01 -10.84
C GLY A 39 4.35 -6.29 -11.64
N VAL A 40 4.11 -6.20 -12.93
CA VAL A 40 4.95 -5.48 -13.87
C VAL A 40 4.26 -4.17 -14.23
N TRP A 41 4.96 -3.09 -14.04
CA TRP A 41 4.46 -1.73 -14.20
C TRP A 41 5.31 -0.99 -15.24
N VAL A 42 4.67 -0.43 -16.25
CA VAL A 42 5.37 0.23 -17.35
C VAL A 42 4.98 1.69 -17.45
N ASN A 43 5.99 2.54 -17.51
CA ASN A 43 5.86 3.94 -17.82
C ASN A 43 6.63 4.22 -19.10
N ALA A 44 5.96 4.73 -20.10
CA ALA A 44 6.55 5.12 -21.37
C ALA A 44 6.29 6.59 -21.63
N GLY A 45 7.28 7.30 -22.08
CA GLY A 45 7.14 8.72 -22.36
C GLY A 45 8.28 9.27 -23.20
N GLN A 46 8.31 10.56 -23.29
CA GLN A 46 9.36 11.28 -24.02
C GLN A 46 10.00 12.32 -23.12
N TYR A 47 11.31 12.43 -23.22
CA TYR A 47 12.02 13.59 -22.67
C TYR A 47 11.74 14.84 -23.50
N SER A 48 11.99 16.00 -22.92
CA SER A 48 11.77 17.28 -23.58
C SER A 48 12.46 17.44 -24.94
N GLU A 49 13.45 16.60 -25.20
CA GLU A 49 14.19 16.59 -26.45
C GLU A 49 13.60 15.62 -27.50
N GLY A 50 12.41 15.08 -27.23
CA GLY A 50 11.74 14.16 -28.15
C GLY A 50 12.33 12.76 -28.18
N ARG A 51 13.06 12.38 -27.16
CA ARG A 51 13.64 11.04 -27.06
C ARG A 51 12.78 10.13 -26.22
N ASP A 52 12.43 9.00 -26.79
CA ASP A 52 11.55 8.05 -26.12
C ASP A 52 12.28 7.29 -25.00
N PHE A 53 11.56 7.00 -23.93
CA PHE A 53 12.02 6.12 -22.88
C PHE A 53 10.90 5.17 -22.47
N VAL A 54 11.28 4.02 -21.98
CA VAL A 54 10.38 3.08 -21.33
C VAL A 54 11.02 2.62 -20.02
N GLU A 55 10.32 2.81 -18.94
CA GLU A 55 10.73 2.27 -17.64
C GLU A 55 9.80 1.15 -17.25
N THR A 56 10.35 -0.03 -17.03
CA THR A 56 9.61 -1.20 -16.58
C THR A 56 10.02 -1.53 -15.15
N MET A 57 9.09 -1.40 -14.23
CA MET A 57 9.29 -1.72 -12.82
C MET A 57 8.58 -3.03 -12.49
N THR A 58 9.33 -4.03 -12.04
CA THR A 58 8.78 -5.31 -11.63
C THR A 58 8.86 -5.43 -10.11
N LEU A 59 7.72 -5.42 -9.45
CA LEU A 59 7.60 -5.60 -8.01
C LEU A 59 7.20 -7.06 -7.73
N ARG A 60 8.03 -7.80 -7.02
CA ARG A 60 7.78 -9.21 -6.73
C ARG A 60 7.29 -9.42 -5.31
N GLY A 61 6.55 -10.50 -5.13
CA GLY A 61 5.97 -10.83 -3.83
C GLY A 61 6.99 -11.18 -2.75
N ASP A 62 8.23 -11.46 -3.12
CA ASP A 62 9.32 -11.71 -2.17
C ASP A 62 10.01 -10.42 -1.69
N GLY A 63 9.52 -9.27 -2.12
CA GLY A 63 10.07 -7.97 -1.78
C GLY A 63 11.21 -7.52 -2.69
N SER A 64 11.53 -8.27 -3.73
CA SER A 64 12.53 -7.84 -4.70
C SER A 64 11.91 -6.94 -5.76
N VAL A 65 12.71 -6.04 -6.31
CA VAL A 65 12.32 -5.16 -7.39
C VAL A 65 13.40 -5.11 -8.45
N THR A 66 12.97 -5.03 -9.70
CA THR A 66 13.84 -4.74 -10.83
C THR A 66 13.26 -3.56 -11.58
N VAL A 67 14.08 -2.58 -11.88
CA VAL A 67 13.71 -1.45 -12.72
C VAL A 67 14.58 -1.49 -13.97
N HIS A 68 13.94 -1.67 -15.10
CA HIS A 68 14.60 -1.72 -16.39
C HIS A 68 14.30 -0.45 -17.17
N LEU A 69 15.32 0.16 -17.70
CA LEU A 69 15.24 1.40 -18.45
C LEU A 69 15.67 1.16 -19.89
N ASP A 70 14.76 1.40 -20.80
CA ASP A 70 15.02 1.48 -22.22
C ASP A 70 15.08 2.94 -22.64
N TYR A 71 16.04 3.28 -23.44
CA TYR A 71 16.19 4.61 -23.99
C TYR A 71 16.36 4.53 -25.50
N GLN A 72 15.43 5.14 -26.24
CA GLN A 72 15.39 5.09 -27.71
C GLN A 72 15.43 3.66 -28.26
N GLY A 73 14.72 2.73 -27.59
CA GLY A 73 14.66 1.32 -28.01
C GLY A 73 15.92 0.53 -27.71
N LYS A 74 16.77 1.04 -26.87
CA LYS A 74 17.99 0.33 -26.45
C LYS A 74 17.98 0.15 -24.93
N ASP A 75 18.41 -1.02 -24.51
CA ASP A 75 18.65 -1.31 -23.11
C ASP A 75 19.68 -0.33 -22.56
N TYR A 76 19.26 0.47 -21.61
CA TYR A 76 20.11 1.50 -21.01
C TYR A 76 20.64 1.10 -19.64
N ALA A 77 19.78 0.57 -18.79
CA ALA A 77 20.15 0.19 -17.44
C ALA A 77 19.14 -0.78 -16.83
N THR A 78 19.62 -1.66 -15.99
CA THR A 78 18.80 -2.48 -15.14
C THR A 78 19.25 -2.28 -13.70
N LEU A 79 18.31 -1.89 -12.85
CA LEU A 79 18.55 -1.66 -11.44
C LEU A 79 17.82 -2.71 -10.63
N GLU A 80 18.46 -3.27 -9.64
CA GLU A 80 17.88 -4.26 -8.77
C GLU A 80 17.86 -3.76 -7.32
N GLY A 81 16.92 -4.21 -6.55
CA GLY A 81 16.78 -3.79 -5.17
C GLY A 81 15.66 -4.48 -4.43
N ARG A 82 15.22 -3.86 -3.38
CA ARG A 82 14.10 -4.29 -2.56
C ARG A 82 13.06 -3.19 -2.46
N TRP A 83 11.82 -3.60 -2.25
CA TRP A 83 10.74 -2.65 -2.08
C TRP A 83 9.89 -2.97 -0.88
N THR A 84 9.28 -1.94 -0.33
CA THR A 84 8.26 -2.03 0.70
C THR A 84 7.15 -1.03 0.40
N ALA A 85 5.95 -1.33 0.84
CA ALA A 85 4.82 -0.41 0.70
C ALA A 85 4.00 -0.43 1.98
N GLU A 86 3.91 0.72 2.61
CA GLU A 86 3.16 0.90 3.85
C GLU A 86 2.53 2.28 3.86
N ASN A 87 1.28 2.33 4.32
CA ASN A 87 0.56 3.60 4.53
C ASN A 87 0.58 4.54 3.32
N GLY A 88 0.46 3.97 2.12
CA GLY A 88 0.45 4.76 0.90
C GLY A 88 1.82 5.25 0.45
N VAL A 89 2.89 4.71 1.01
CA VAL A 89 4.27 5.04 0.64
C VAL A 89 4.96 3.81 0.09
N LEU A 90 5.52 3.94 -1.09
CA LEU A 90 6.36 2.94 -1.74
C LEU A 90 7.81 3.37 -1.59
N SER A 91 8.64 2.50 -1.01
CA SER A 91 10.08 2.71 -0.89
C SER A 91 10.82 1.66 -1.69
N VAL A 92 11.83 2.09 -2.41
CA VAL A 92 12.68 1.23 -3.22
C VAL A 92 14.14 1.50 -2.84
N ASP A 93 14.81 0.47 -2.34
CA ASP A 93 16.22 0.51 -1.96
C ASP A 93 17.00 -0.25 -3.01
N PHE A 94 17.85 0.43 -3.75
CA PHE A 94 18.66 -0.19 -4.78
C PHE A 94 19.92 -0.82 -4.22
N THR A 95 20.31 -1.98 -4.79
CA THR A 95 21.53 -2.66 -4.38
C THR A 95 22.77 -1.93 -4.87
N ASP A 96 22.66 -1.16 -5.91
CA ASP A 96 23.76 -0.36 -6.41
C ASP A 96 23.91 0.91 -5.57
N HIS A 97 25.00 1.02 -4.84
CA HIS A 97 25.28 2.16 -3.96
C HIS A 97 25.43 3.50 -4.68
N ASN A 98 25.52 3.48 -6.00
CA ASN A 98 25.60 4.72 -6.77
C ASN A 98 24.20 5.20 -7.18
N THR A 99 23.21 4.36 -7.03
CA THR A 99 21.82 4.70 -7.35
C THR A 99 21.10 5.11 -6.08
N LYS A 100 20.51 6.29 -6.12
CA LYS A 100 19.78 6.82 -4.97
C LYS A 100 18.49 6.05 -4.78
N ASP A 101 18.25 5.65 -3.55
CA ASP A 101 16.98 5.06 -3.14
C ASP A 101 15.81 6.01 -3.42
N ARG A 102 14.66 5.44 -3.69
CA ARG A 102 13.47 6.20 -4.07
C ARG A 102 12.35 5.99 -3.08
N THR A 103 11.65 7.05 -2.76
CA THR A 103 10.45 7.01 -1.92
C THR A 103 9.36 7.83 -2.59
N TYR A 104 8.18 7.22 -2.70
CA TYR A 104 7.04 7.83 -3.36
C TYR A 104 5.78 7.66 -2.53
N SER A 105 4.90 8.65 -2.56
CA SER A 105 3.51 8.39 -2.27
C SER A 105 2.90 7.67 -3.46
N TYR A 106 2.04 6.70 -3.24
CA TYR A 106 1.43 5.98 -4.35
C TYR A 106 -0.09 5.96 -4.27
N ALA A 107 -0.71 5.90 -5.42
CA ALA A 107 -2.13 5.67 -5.57
C ALA A 107 -2.34 4.62 -6.65
N LEU A 108 -3.14 3.61 -6.34
CA LEU A 108 -3.47 2.53 -7.27
C LEU A 108 -4.94 2.60 -7.63
N SER A 109 -5.23 2.67 -8.93
CA SER A 109 -6.59 2.68 -9.45
C SER A 109 -6.68 1.69 -10.61
N GLY A 110 -7.26 0.51 -10.35
CA GLY A 110 -7.32 -0.55 -11.36
C GLY A 110 -5.93 -0.99 -11.78
N THR A 111 -5.62 -0.83 -13.04
CA THR A 111 -4.32 -1.15 -13.62
C THR A 111 -3.37 0.04 -13.71
N THR A 112 -3.72 1.15 -13.10
CA THR A 112 -2.93 2.39 -13.13
C THR A 112 -2.32 2.66 -11.77
N LEU A 113 -1.01 2.77 -11.72
CA LEU A 113 -0.24 3.13 -10.54
C LEU A 113 0.34 4.53 -10.73
N THR A 114 -0.01 5.44 -9.85
CA THR A 114 0.57 6.79 -9.84
C THR A 114 1.55 6.90 -8.68
N LEU A 115 2.77 7.28 -8.99
CA LEU A 115 3.83 7.53 -8.01
C LEU A 115 4.10 9.02 -7.96
N THR A 116 4.04 9.60 -6.77
CA THR A 116 4.32 11.01 -6.55
C THR A 116 5.59 11.16 -5.72
N GLY A 117 6.58 11.79 -6.29
CA GLY A 117 7.84 12.09 -5.61
C GLY A 117 8.47 13.37 -6.14
N ASP A 118 9.11 14.12 -5.26
CA ASP A 118 9.77 15.40 -5.58
C ASP A 118 8.82 16.37 -6.31
N GLY A 119 7.54 16.33 -5.96
CA GLY A 119 6.53 17.22 -6.54
C GLY A 119 6.11 16.86 -7.96
N LYS A 120 6.40 15.66 -8.42
CA LYS A 120 6.04 15.18 -9.75
C LYS A 120 5.29 13.87 -9.65
N ASP A 121 4.32 13.71 -10.53
CA ASP A 121 3.58 12.47 -10.67
C ASP A 121 4.10 11.69 -11.88
N VAL A 122 4.29 10.41 -11.68
CA VAL A 122 4.65 9.47 -12.73
C VAL A 122 3.63 8.34 -12.74
N THR A 123 3.07 8.07 -13.90
CA THR A 123 2.01 7.08 -14.04
C THR A 123 2.51 5.85 -14.77
N TYR A 124 2.22 4.71 -14.19
CA TYR A 124 2.55 3.39 -14.74
C TYR A 124 1.28 2.64 -15.07
N GLN A 125 1.34 1.80 -16.09
CA GLN A 125 0.29 0.87 -16.44
C GLN A 125 0.73 -0.55 -16.14
N GLN A 126 -0.15 -1.33 -15.55
CA GLN A 126 0.13 -2.72 -15.27
C GLN A 126 0.14 -3.53 -16.57
N GLN A 127 1.14 -4.37 -16.71
CA GLN A 127 1.22 -5.33 -17.81
C GLN A 127 0.70 -6.69 -17.33
N ASN A 128 -0.13 -7.32 -18.17
CA ASN A 128 -0.67 -8.66 -17.90
C ASN A 128 0.17 -9.74 -18.60
#